data_b092e28ef8c646c0022922a3a5e92062
#
_entry.id   b092e28ef8c646c0022922a3a5e92062
#
_cell.length_a   1.000
_cell.length_b   1.000
_cell.length_c   1.000
_cell.angle_alpha   90.00
_cell.angle_beta   90.00
_cell.angle_gamma   90.00
#
_symmetry.space_group_name_H-M   'P 1'
#
loop_
_entity.id
_entity.type
_entity.pdbx_description
1 polymer ?
#
loop_
_entity_poly.entity_id
_entity_poly.type
_entity_poly.pdbx_seq_one_letter_code
_entity_poly.pdbx_strand_id
1 'polypeptide(L)'
;MTVLLSSINGFAKIKPTNEVAQNASQLTTIFDNYFSIKDALISSDAGTAATNAKSMAIAIKAVDMGKLSTEEHNVWMKVAKDLGGSAEAISKSKDVSKQREAFNLLSKNMYELAKASKQAVPVYYQYCPMFNNGKGANWLSKESAIKNPYYGNKMLTCGSVTETIK
;
A
#
# COMPACT_ATOMS: atom_id res chain seq x y z
N MET A 1 -12.30 21.73 67.17
CA MET A 1 -11.88 20.40 66.70
C MET A 1 -12.49 20.22 65.31
N THR A 2 -11.72 20.59 64.27
CA THR A 2 -12.23 20.69 62.89
C THR A 2 -11.44 19.72 62.04
N VAL A 3 -12.11 18.67 61.57
CA VAL A 3 -11.49 17.63 60.71
C VAL A 3 -11.63 18.04 59.25
N LEU A 4 -10.52 18.24 58.55
CA LEU A 4 -10.41 18.47 57.14
C LEU A 4 -10.34 17.12 56.41
N LEU A 5 -11.36 16.79 55.60
CA LEU A 5 -11.30 15.67 54.66
C LEU A 5 -10.67 16.16 53.33
N SER A 6 -9.49 15.65 53.04
CA SER A 6 -8.82 15.83 51.73
C SER A 6 -9.28 14.74 50.74
N SER A 7 -10.07 15.10 49.74
CA SER A 7 -10.44 14.21 48.63
C SER A 7 -9.34 14.16 47.59
N ILE A 8 -8.69 12.98 47.41
CA ILE A 8 -7.69 12.74 46.39
C ILE A 8 -8.42 12.22 45.13
N ASN A 9 -8.60 13.09 44.14
CA ASN A 9 -9.05 12.68 42.78
C ASN A 9 -7.86 12.09 42.01
N GLY A 10 -7.75 10.78 41.98
CA GLY A 10 -6.80 10.06 41.12
C GLY A 10 -7.30 10.01 39.70
N PHE A 11 -6.82 10.90 38.81
CA PHE A 11 -6.98 10.75 37.38
C PHE A 11 -6.04 9.64 36.86
N ALA A 12 -6.60 8.47 36.58
CA ALA A 12 -5.87 7.43 35.84
C ALA A 12 -5.54 7.95 34.43
N LYS A 13 -4.26 8.25 34.18
CA LYS A 13 -3.74 8.51 32.84
C LYS A 13 -3.80 7.20 32.05
N ILE A 14 -4.77 7.09 31.14
CA ILE A 14 -4.79 6.04 30.13
C ILE A 14 -3.63 6.35 29.17
N LYS A 15 -2.55 5.55 29.22
CA LYS A 15 -1.48 5.57 28.21
C LYS A 15 -2.08 5.06 26.91
N PRO A 16 -1.99 5.81 25.78
CA PRO A 16 -2.35 5.25 24.49
C PRO A 16 -1.42 4.05 24.23
N THR A 17 -2.01 2.91 23.94
CA THR A 17 -1.27 1.69 23.67
C THR A 17 -0.47 1.87 22.39
N ASN A 18 0.85 1.73 22.51
CA ASN A 18 1.85 1.89 21.43
C ASN A 18 1.65 0.86 20.28
N GLU A 19 0.82 -0.16 20.49
CA GLU A 19 0.59 -1.28 19.56
C GLU A 19 -0.16 -0.86 18.30
N VAL A 20 -1.20 -0.03 18.40
CA VAL A 20 -1.99 0.42 17.23
C VAL A 20 -1.16 1.31 16.30
N ALA A 21 -0.29 2.16 16.86
CA ALA A 21 0.60 3.02 16.08
C ALA A 21 1.70 2.22 15.36
N GLN A 22 2.17 1.11 15.93
CA GLN A 22 3.23 0.29 15.35
C GLN A 22 2.73 -0.63 14.23
N ASN A 23 1.47 -1.07 14.29
CA ASN A 23 0.81 -1.85 13.24
C ASN A 23 0.51 -0.99 12.00
N ALA A 24 -0.01 0.21 12.19
CA ALA A 24 -0.16 1.20 11.12
C ALA A 24 1.17 1.47 10.40
N SER A 25 2.30 1.48 11.14
CA SER A 25 3.64 1.69 10.59
C SER A 25 4.10 0.59 9.62
N GLN A 26 3.83 -0.70 9.90
CA GLN A 26 4.29 -1.81 9.05
C GLN A 26 3.63 -1.79 7.67
N LEU A 27 2.30 -1.72 7.63
CA LEU A 27 1.55 -1.66 6.36
C LEU A 27 1.74 -0.33 5.65
N THR A 28 1.89 0.79 6.37
CA THR A 28 2.19 2.10 5.80
C THR A 28 3.47 2.06 4.96
N THR A 29 4.54 1.43 5.46
CA THR A 29 5.79 1.28 4.72
C THR A 29 5.60 0.50 3.42
N ILE A 30 4.76 -0.53 3.41
CA ILE A 30 4.43 -1.31 2.21
C ILE A 30 3.66 -0.45 1.21
N PHE A 31 2.64 0.30 1.66
CA PHE A 31 1.88 1.23 0.81
C PHE A 31 2.76 2.34 0.23
N ASP A 32 3.63 2.95 1.03
CA ASP A 32 4.51 4.03 0.56
C ASP A 32 5.48 3.55 -0.52
N ASN A 33 6.07 2.36 -0.35
CA ASN A 33 6.90 1.76 -1.40
C ASN A 33 6.08 1.44 -2.65
N TYR A 34 4.85 0.93 -2.52
CA TYR A 34 3.95 0.69 -3.65
C TYR A 34 3.69 1.98 -4.44
N PHE A 35 3.34 3.07 -3.77
CA PHE A 35 3.10 4.36 -4.44
C PHE A 35 4.38 4.89 -5.10
N SER A 36 5.53 4.71 -4.48
CA SER A 36 6.82 5.09 -5.07
C SER A 36 7.16 4.26 -6.32
N ILE A 37 6.84 2.96 -6.32
CA ILE A 37 6.95 2.11 -7.53
C ILE A 37 6.02 2.62 -8.62
N LYS A 38 4.76 2.91 -8.29
CA LYS A 38 3.77 3.48 -9.23
C LYS A 38 4.29 4.76 -9.89
N ASP A 39 4.82 5.69 -9.11
CA ASP A 39 5.33 6.97 -9.61
C ASP A 39 6.57 6.80 -10.50
N ALA A 40 7.47 5.88 -10.14
CA ALA A 40 8.61 5.52 -10.98
C ALA A 40 8.17 4.92 -12.33
N LEU A 41 7.13 4.06 -12.34
CA LEU A 41 6.58 3.50 -13.58
C LEU A 41 5.89 4.54 -14.45
N ILE A 42 5.23 5.56 -13.86
CA ILE A 42 4.69 6.70 -14.60
C ILE A 42 5.83 7.43 -15.34
N SER A 43 6.96 7.64 -14.68
CA SER A 43 8.14 8.29 -15.25
C SER A 43 8.98 7.36 -16.13
N SER A 44 8.62 6.07 -16.24
CA SER A 44 9.41 5.02 -16.92
C SER A 44 10.82 4.86 -16.35
N ASP A 45 11.01 5.14 -15.07
CA ASP A 45 12.27 4.97 -14.34
C ASP A 45 12.35 3.57 -13.72
N ALA A 46 12.92 2.64 -14.50
CA ALA A 46 13.08 1.25 -14.08
C ALA A 46 14.04 1.10 -12.87
N GLY A 47 15.01 1.98 -12.72
CA GLY A 47 15.98 1.96 -11.63
C GLY A 47 15.34 2.29 -10.29
N THR A 48 14.60 3.39 -10.25
CA THR A 48 13.84 3.82 -9.06
C THR A 48 12.72 2.82 -8.73
N ALA A 49 12.02 2.27 -9.74
CA ALA A 49 11.02 1.23 -9.52
C ALA A 49 11.64 -0.02 -8.86
N ALA A 50 12.79 -0.49 -9.36
CA ALA A 50 13.48 -1.64 -8.79
C ALA A 50 13.97 -1.41 -7.35
N THR A 51 14.46 -0.21 -7.04
CA THR A 51 14.94 0.15 -5.70
C THR A 51 13.79 0.15 -4.69
N ASN A 52 12.66 0.79 -5.02
CA ASN A 52 11.49 0.80 -4.13
C ASN A 52 10.86 -0.59 -3.99
N ALA A 53 10.85 -1.38 -5.06
CA ALA A 53 10.36 -2.77 -5.01
C ALA A 53 11.23 -3.66 -4.10
N LYS A 54 12.56 -3.47 -4.09
CA LYS A 54 13.44 -4.15 -3.15
C LYS A 54 13.13 -3.76 -1.69
N SER A 55 12.93 -2.48 -1.43
CA SER A 55 12.52 -1.98 -0.10
C SER A 55 11.18 -2.56 0.32
N MET A 56 10.21 -2.61 -0.60
CA MET A 56 8.91 -3.23 -0.37
C MET A 56 9.02 -4.72 -0.03
N ALA A 57 9.84 -5.48 -0.75
CA ALA A 57 10.05 -6.91 -0.49
C ALA A 57 10.66 -7.15 0.91
N ILE A 58 11.55 -6.28 1.36
CA ILE A 58 12.10 -6.32 2.73
C ILE A 58 11.00 -6.03 3.76
N ALA A 59 10.20 -4.98 3.53
CA ALA A 59 9.10 -4.61 4.43
C ALA A 59 8.05 -5.73 4.54
N ILE A 60 7.70 -6.39 3.43
CA ILE A 60 6.78 -7.54 3.42
C ILE A 60 7.29 -8.69 4.29
N LYS A 61 8.58 -9.02 4.21
CA LYS A 61 9.21 -10.08 5.01
C LYS A 61 9.31 -9.75 6.50
N ALA A 62 9.31 -8.45 6.82
CA ALA A 62 9.42 -7.96 8.19
C ALA A 62 8.06 -7.82 8.91
N VAL A 63 6.94 -8.08 8.24
CA VAL A 63 5.62 -7.95 8.87
C VAL A 63 5.44 -8.97 9.99
N ASP A 64 5.19 -8.45 11.19
CA ASP A 64 4.78 -9.24 12.35
C ASP A 64 3.26 -9.46 12.27
N MET A 65 2.87 -10.64 11.83
CA MET A 65 1.45 -11.01 11.65
C MET A 65 0.66 -10.97 12.96
N GLY A 66 1.32 -11.17 14.11
CA GLY A 66 0.67 -11.12 15.43
C GLY A 66 0.22 -9.71 15.83
N LYS A 67 0.67 -8.70 15.10
CA LYS A 67 0.30 -7.29 15.32
C LYS A 67 -0.72 -6.77 14.34
N LEU A 68 -1.15 -7.54 13.36
CA LEU A 68 -2.20 -7.18 12.42
C LEU A 68 -3.58 -7.32 13.09
N SER A 69 -4.55 -6.49 12.69
CA SER A 69 -5.95 -6.73 13.02
C SER A 69 -6.43 -8.04 12.42
N THR A 70 -7.55 -8.57 12.89
CA THR A 70 -8.11 -9.83 12.37
C THR A 70 -8.38 -9.73 10.86
N GLU A 71 -8.91 -8.62 10.39
CA GLU A 71 -9.21 -8.35 8.98
C GLU A 71 -7.92 -8.29 8.16
N GLU A 72 -6.94 -7.52 8.61
CA GLU A 72 -5.63 -7.41 7.95
C GLU A 72 -4.92 -8.75 7.90
N HIS A 73 -4.90 -9.51 9.00
CA HIS A 73 -4.28 -10.83 9.08
C HIS A 73 -4.91 -11.79 8.07
N ASN A 74 -6.25 -11.85 8.01
CA ASN A 74 -6.97 -12.73 7.10
C ASN A 74 -6.67 -12.43 5.62
N VAL A 75 -6.55 -11.15 5.26
CA VAL A 75 -6.16 -10.75 3.90
C VAL A 75 -4.68 -10.97 3.68
N TRP A 76 -3.81 -10.62 4.64
CA TRP A 76 -2.37 -10.81 4.57
C TRP A 76 -1.99 -12.25 4.22
N MET A 77 -2.59 -13.23 4.89
CA MET A 77 -2.35 -14.65 4.63
C MET A 77 -2.65 -15.06 3.18
N LYS A 78 -3.55 -14.35 2.50
CA LYS A 78 -3.91 -14.63 1.10
C LYS A 78 -2.97 -13.95 0.11
N VAL A 79 -2.49 -12.72 0.43
CA VAL A 79 -1.80 -11.86 -0.53
C VAL A 79 -0.29 -11.77 -0.34
N ALA A 80 0.24 -12.05 0.85
CA ALA A 80 1.66 -11.80 1.20
C ALA A 80 2.65 -12.49 0.25
N LYS A 81 2.37 -13.73 -0.14
CA LYS A 81 3.23 -14.49 -1.08
C LYS A 81 3.31 -13.80 -2.45
N ASP A 82 2.17 -13.40 -3.00
CA ASP A 82 2.09 -12.78 -4.32
C ASP A 82 2.61 -11.34 -4.30
N LEU A 83 2.38 -10.60 -3.20
CA LEU A 83 3.00 -9.29 -2.96
C LEU A 83 4.52 -9.40 -2.97
N GLY A 84 5.08 -10.33 -2.20
CA GLY A 84 6.52 -10.58 -2.15
C GLY A 84 7.10 -11.00 -3.50
N GLY A 85 6.45 -11.93 -4.20
CA GLY A 85 6.87 -12.40 -5.52
C GLY A 85 6.85 -11.31 -6.57
N SER A 86 5.80 -10.48 -6.59
CA SER A 86 5.68 -9.35 -7.51
C SER A 86 6.71 -8.26 -7.23
N ALA A 87 6.93 -7.91 -5.96
CA ALA A 87 7.95 -6.95 -5.56
C ALA A 87 9.36 -7.44 -5.95
N GLU A 88 9.68 -8.72 -5.72
CA GLU A 88 10.94 -9.30 -6.14
C GLU A 88 11.12 -9.31 -7.67
N ALA A 89 10.07 -9.62 -8.44
CA ALA A 89 10.11 -9.58 -9.90
C ALA A 89 10.43 -8.18 -10.43
N ILE A 90 9.77 -7.14 -9.87
CA ILE A 90 10.06 -5.74 -10.22
C ILE A 90 11.50 -5.38 -9.84
N SER A 91 11.95 -5.77 -8.64
CA SER A 91 13.30 -5.41 -8.13
C SER A 91 14.44 -6.00 -8.95
N LYS A 92 14.24 -7.16 -9.56
CA LYS A 92 15.25 -7.88 -10.37
C LYS A 92 15.24 -7.46 -11.84
N SER A 93 14.22 -6.75 -12.32
CA SER A 93 14.11 -6.33 -13.71
C SER A 93 14.65 -4.91 -13.91
N LYS A 94 15.34 -4.71 -15.04
CA LYS A 94 15.70 -3.39 -15.57
C LYS A 94 14.82 -2.97 -16.74
N ASP A 95 13.90 -3.84 -17.14
CA ASP A 95 12.94 -3.61 -18.22
C ASP A 95 11.62 -3.11 -17.63
N VAL A 96 11.28 -1.87 -17.97
CA VAL A 96 10.07 -1.22 -17.48
C VAL A 96 8.79 -1.96 -17.92
N SER A 97 8.79 -2.62 -19.08
CA SER A 97 7.63 -3.39 -19.55
C SER A 97 7.37 -4.60 -18.66
N LYS A 98 8.43 -5.35 -18.32
CA LYS A 98 8.35 -6.49 -17.38
C LYS A 98 7.96 -6.04 -15.97
N GLN A 99 8.46 -4.88 -15.53
CA GLN A 99 8.07 -4.30 -14.26
C GLN A 99 6.56 -3.95 -14.23
N ARG A 100 6.02 -3.39 -15.32
CA ARG A 100 4.58 -3.08 -15.46
C ARG A 100 3.71 -4.33 -15.45
N GLU A 101 4.16 -5.42 -16.06
CA GLU A 101 3.48 -6.72 -15.99
C GLU A 101 3.40 -7.23 -14.55
N ALA A 102 4.50 -7.24 -13.82
CA ALA A 102 4.54 -7.64 -12.41
C ALA A 102 3.73 -6.67 -11.51
N PHE A 103 3.72 -5.37 -11.83
CA PHE A 103 2.96 -4.35 -11.10
C PHE A 103 1.44 -4.58 -11.21
N ASN A 104 0.93 -5.19 -12.28
CA ASN A 104 -0.48 -5.53 -12.39
C ASN A 104 -0.92 -6.52 -11.30
N LEU A 105 -0.15 -7.58 -11.05
CA LEU A 105 -0.44 -8.52 -9.97
C LEU A 105 -0.24 -7.88 -8.59
N LEU A 106 0.84 -7.10 -8.44
CA LEU A 106 1.11 -6.34 -7.23
C LEU A 106 -0.09 -5.44 -6.87
N SER A 107 -0.63 -4.69 -7.85
CA SER A 107 -1.75 -3.77 -7.65
C SER A 107 -3.05 -4.47 -7.23
N LYS A 108 -3.33 -5.66 -7.78
CA LYS A 108 -4.50 -6.45 -7.37
C LYS A 108 -4.42 -6.87 -5.90
N ASN A 109 -3.27 -7.35 -5.46
CA ASN A 109 -3.08 -7.76 -4.08
C ASN A 109 -3.03 -6.57 -3.11
N MET A 110 -2.44 -5.44 -3.53
CA MET A 110 -2.48 -4.20 -2.76
C MET A 110 -3.90 -3.64 -2.58
N TYR A 111 -4.77 -3.80 -3.58
CA TYR A 111 -6.18 -3.42 -3.46
C TYR A 111 -6.90 -4.23 -2.39
N GLU A 112 -6.73 -5.55 -2.34
CA GLU A 112 -7.31 -6.37 -1.28
C GLU A 112 -6.80 -5.94 0.10
N LEU A 113 -5.51 -5.68 0.23
CA LEU A 113 -4.93 -5.19 1.48
C LEU A 113 -5.45 -3.80 1.86
N ALA A 114 -5.62 -2.89 0.89
CA ALA A 114 -6.13 -1.54 1.13
C ALA A 114 -7.57 -1.54 1.67
N LYS A 115 -8.41 -2.47 1.22
CA LYS A 115 -9.78 -2.62 1.74
C LYS A 115 -9.83 -3.13 3.17
N ALA A 116 -8.86 -3.94 3.57
CA ALA A 116 -8.79 -4.49 4.93
C ALA A 116 -8.10 -3.57 5.93
N SER A 117 -7.34 -2.59 5.44
CA SER A 117 -6.54 -1.68 6.25
C SER A 117 -7.16 -0.29 6.28
N LYS A 118 -7.18 0.36 7.44
CA LYS A 118 -7.58 1.76 7.52
C LYS A 118 -6.58 2.64 6.81
N GLN A 119 -7.03 3.41 5.82
CA GLN A 119 -6.21 4.36 5.09
C GLN A 119 -6.23 5.72 5.79
N ALA A 120 -5.06 6.35 5.97
CA ALA A 120 -4.96 7.69 6.57
C ALA A 120 -5.56 8.79 5.66
N VAL A 121 -5.56 8.56 4.35
CA VAL A 121 -6.16 9.42 3.32
C VAL A 121 -6.91 8.55 2.33
N PRO A 122 -7.91 9.11 1.60
CA PRO A 122 -8.59 8.36 0.54
C PRO A 122 -7.62 7.82 -0.49
N VAL A 123 -7.82 6.56 -0.90
CA VAL A 123 -7.05 5.90 -1.95
C VAL A 123 -8.00 5.57 -3.11
N TYR A 124 -7.61 5.95 -4.30
CA TYR A 124 -8.40 5.79 -5.52
C TYR A 124 -7.97 4.52 -6.26
N TYR A 125 -8.91 3.62 -6.50
CA TYR A 125 -8.70 2.47 -7.37
C TYR A 125 -9.01 2.88 -8.80
N GLN A 126 -8.00 2.86 -9.66
CA GLN A 126 -8.04 3.36 -11.02
C GLN A 126 -7.88 2.20 -12.01
N TYR A 127 -8.41 2.35 -13.22
CA TYR A 127 -8.45 1.29 -14.23
C TYR A 127 -8.09 1.83 -15.62
N CYS A 128 -7.22 1.13 -16.34
CA CYS A 128 -6.91 1.36 -17.76
C CYS A 128 -7.38 0.15 -18.58
N PRO A 129 -8.30 0.31 -19.55
CA PRO A 129 -8.80 -0.80 -20.35
C PRO A 129 -7.82 -1.31 -21.39
N MET A 130 -6.80 -0.52 -21.76
CA MET A 130 -5.91 -0.80 -22.88
C MET A 130 -4.76 -1.77 -22.53
N PHE A 131 -4.38 -1.87 -21.25
CA PHE A 131 -3.26 -2.72 -20.83
C PHE A 131 -3.59 -4.22 -20.94
N ASN A 132 -2.55 -5.06 -20.98
CA ASN A 132 -2.68 -6.51 -20.95
C ASN A 132 -3.56 -7.04 -22.13
N ASN A 133 -3.24 -6.61 -23.34
CA ASN A 133 -3.95 -6.99 -24.57
C ASN A 133 -5.46 -6.69 -24.52
N GLY A 134 -5.85 -5.54 -23.98
CA GLY A 134 -7.24 -5.11 -23.86
C GLY A 134 -8.02 -5.76 -22.71
N LYS A 135 -7.38 -6.57 -21.86
CA LYS A 135 -7.99 -7.11 -20.64
C LYS A 135 -8.06 -6.08 -19.51
N GLY A 136 -7.29 -5.01 -19.66
CA GLY A 136 -7.18 -3.94 -18.70
C GLY A 136 -6.29 -4.29 -17.49
N ALA A 137 -6.00 -3.25 -16.70
CA ALA A 137 -5.29 -3.36 -15.44
C ALA A 137 -5.67 -2.22 -14.50
N ASN A 138 -5.61 -2.50 -13.21
CA ASN A 138 -5.93 -1.55 -12.16
C ASN A 138 -4.67 -1.14 -11.38
N TRP A 139 -4.75 0.00 -10.70
CA TRP A 139 -3.76 0.45 -9.73
C TRP A 139 -4.40 1.31 -8.64
N LEU A 140 -3.69 1.48 -7.53
CA LEU A 140 -4.07 2.40 -6.46
C LEU A 140 -3.32 3.72 -6.62
N SER A 141 -3.99 4.83 -6.30
CA SER A 141 -3.41 6.18 -6.31
C SER A 141 -3.86 6.99 -5.08
N LYS A 142 -2.99 7.84 -4.56
CA LYS A 142 -3.36 8.88 -3.57
C LYS A 142 -4.05 10.08 -4.22
N GLU A 143 -4.04 10.17 -5.55
CA GLU A 143 -4.64 11.25 -6.33
C GLU A 143 -5.81 10.72 -7.17
N SER A 144 -6.90 11.48 -7.25
CA SER A 144 -8.02 11.17 -8.15
C SER A 144 -7.67 11.38 -9.62
N ALA A 145 -6.72 12.27 -9.91
CA ALA A 145 -6.22 12.50 -11.26
C ALA A 145 -5.55 11.23 -11.81
N ILE A 146 -5.88 10.91 -13.06
CA ILE A 146 -5.33 9.73 -13.74
C ILE A 146 -3.89 10.02 -14.16
N LYS A 147 -2.97 9.20 -13.65
CA LYS A 147 -1.57 9.10 -14.08
C LYS A 147 -1.25 7.62 -14.27
N ASN A 148 -1.27 7.17 -15.51
CA ASN A 148 -1.23 5.74 -15.84
C ASN A 148 0.19 5.16 -15.73
N PRO A 149 0.46 4.24 -14.78
CA PRO A 149 1.78 3.62 -14.60
C PRO A 149 2.12 2.60 -15.70
N TYR A 150 1.12 2.06 -16.38
CA TYR A 150 1.32 1.01 -17.38
C TYR A 150 1.83 1.54 -18.72
N TYR A 151 1.53 2.80 -19.04
CA TYR A 151 1.95 3.44 -20.28
C TYR A 151 2.85 4.66 -20.07
N GLY A 152 2.83 5.25 -18.86
CA GLY A 152 3.56 6.47 -18.58
C GLY A 152 3.18 7.58 -19.57
N ASN A 153 4.16 8.34 -20.04
CA ASN A 153 3.94 9.48 -20.93
C ASN A 153 3.26 9.13 -22.27
N LYS A 154 3.24 7.85 -22.69
CA LYS A 154 2.59 7.44 -23.94
C LYS A 154 1.07 7.54 -23.87
N MET A 155 0.49 7.26 -22.69
CA MET A 155 -0.97 7.33 -22.48
C MET A 155 -1.25 7.73 -21.03
N LEU A 156 -0.68 8.84 -20.58
CA LEU A 156 -0.66 9.25 -19.16
C LEU A 156 -2.05 9.36 -18.54
N THR A 157 -3.02 9.87 -19.27
CA THR A 157 -4.38 10.12 -18.78
C THR A 157 -5.39 9.03 -19.16
N CYS A 158 -4.91 7.91 -19.73
CA CYS A 158 -5.78 6.79 -20.08
C CYS A 158 -6.21 6.04 -18.83
N GLY A 159 -7.49 6.10 -18.53
CA GLY A 159 -8.10 5.40 -17.39
C GLY A 159 -9.21 6.18 -16.72
N SER A 160 -9.78 5.59 -15.69
CA SER A 160 -10.83 6.18 -14.85
C SER A 160 -10.71 5.71 -13.41
N VAL A 161 -11.27 6.48 -12.48
CA VAL A 161 -11.47 6.03 -11.09
C VAL A 161 -12.67 5.09 -11.05
N THR A 162 -12.49 3.89 -10.50
CA THR A 162 -13.57 2.90 -10.37
C THR A 162 -14.08 2.79 -8.94
N GLU A 163 -13.24 3.12 -7.94
CA GLU A 163 -13.62 3.08 -6.53
C GLU A 163 -12.76 4.06 -5.72
N THR A 164 -13.30 4.53 -4.60
CA THR A 164 -12.57 5.30 -3.58
C THR A 164 -12.61 4.55 -2.26
N ILE A 165 -11.44 4.14 -1.77
CA ILE A 165 -11.26 3.45 -0.48
C ILE A 165 -10.99 4.52 0.58
N LYS A 166 -11.72 4.46 1.71
CA LYS A 166 -11.62 5.42 2.82
C LYS A 166 -11.18 4.72 4.11
#